data_38de8ff3a5c377091be73f9047ada9fd
#
_entry.id   38de8ff3a5c377091be73f9047ada9fd
#
_cell.length_a   1.000
_cell.length_b   1.000
_cell.length_c   1.000
_cell.angle_alpha   90.00
_cell.angle_beta   90.00
_cell.angle_gamma   90.00
#
_symmetry.space_group_name_H-M   'P 1'
#
loop_
_entity.id
_entity.type
_entity.pdbx_description
1 polymer ?
#
loop_
_entity_poly.entity_id
_entity_poly.type
_entity_poly.pdbx_seq_one_letter_code
_entity_poly.pdbx_strand_id
1 'polypeptide(L)'
;VPWETLLISVVLYVLLPLLAGFFTRQHIIKNKGLPELTRFLNHIKPWSILGLLATVLLLFGFQAETILQQPFIILLIAIPLLIQTYGIFALAYFAAIKLRLQHDVAAPACLIGTSNFFEMAVAVAISLFGLHSGAALATVVGVLVEVPVMLTLVYFANRTRNWFPKKENLS
;
A
#
# COMPACT_ATOMS: atom_id res chain seq x y z
N VAL A 1 -17.69 -11.45 14.21
CA VAL A 1 -17.22 -11.07 12.85
C VAL A 1 -17.98 -11.92 11.86
N PRO A 2 -18.71 -11.37 10.90
CA PRO A 2 -19.39 -12.12 9.84
C PRO A 2 -18.37 -12.72 8.87
N TRP A 3 -17.96 -13.96 9.12
CA TRP A 3 -16.95 -14.68 8.35
C TRP A 3 -17.30 -14.81 6.87
N GLU A 4 -18.58 -15.00 6.56
CA GLU A 4 -19.06 -15.11 5.19
C GLU A 4 -18.77 -13.84 4.39
N THR A 5 -19.12 -12.67 4.93
CA THR A 5 -18.87 -11.38 4.27
C THR A 5 -17.38 -11.12 4.10
N LEU A 6 -16.56 -11.50 5.10
CA LEU A 6 -15.11 -11.36 5.02
C LEU A 6 -14.53 -12.25 3.93
N LEU A 7 -14.94 -13.53 3.85
CA LEU A 7 -14.48 -14.44 2.80
C LEU A 7 -14.90 -13.98 1.41
N ILE A 8 -16.15 -13.53 1.25
CA ILE A 8 -16.64 -12.98 -0.02
C ILE A 8 -15.83 -11.74 -0.42
N SER A 9 -15.55 -10.85 0.52
CA SER A 9 -14.74 -9.65 0.26
C SER A 9 -13.32 -10.02 -0.21
N VAL A 10 -12.67 -10.99 0.42
CA VAL A 10 -11.36 -11.47 -0.01
C VAL A 10 -11.41 -12.08 -1.41
N VAL A 11 -12.42 -12.89 -1.69
CA VAL A 11 -12.59 -13.49 -3.03
C VAL A 11 -12.79 -12.40 -4.09
N LEU A 12 -13.67 -11.44 -3.86
CA LEU A 12 -14.01 -10.40 -4.84
C LEU A 12 -12.89 -9.38 -5.02
N TYR A 13 -12.26 -8.92 -3.93
CA TYR A 13 -11.28 -7.83 -3.99
C TYR A 13 -9.84 -8.30 -4.18
N VAL A 14 -9.52 -9.55 -3.83
CA VAL A 14 -8.15 -10.09 -3.95
C VAL A 14 -8.06 -11.18 -4.99
N LEU A 15 -8.82 -12.26 -4.83
CA LEU A 15 -8.65 -13.47 -5.64
C LEU A 15 -9.08 -13.23 -7.10
N LEU A 16 -10.20 -12.59 -7.31
CA LEU A 16 -10.74 -12.35 -8.65
C LEU A 16 -9.82 -11.42 -9.47
N PRO A 17 -9.36 -10.24 -8.98
CA PRO A 17 -8.41 -9.40 -9.72
C PRO A 17 -7.06 -10.09 -9.94
N LEU A 18 -6.57 -10.85 -8.95
CA LEU A 18 -5.32 -11.58 -9.07
C LEU A 18 -5.38 -12.62 -10.20
N LEU A 19 -6.45 -13.44 -10.22
CA LEU A 19 -6.66 -14.43 -11.27
C LEU A 19 -6.83 -13.79 -12.63
N ALA A 20 -7.62 -12.71 -12.73
CA ALA A 20 -7.80 -11.96 -13.98
C ALA A 20 -6.46 -11.42 -14.50
N GLY A 21 -5.64 -10.82 -13.63
CA GLY A 21 -4.30 -10.34 -13.97
C GLY A 21 -3.36 -11.48 -14.39
N PHE A 22 -3.38 -12.60 -13.67
CA PHE A 22 -2.57 -13.77 -13.98
C PHE A 22 -2.90 -14.36 -15.35
N PHE A 23 -4.19 -14.60 -15.63
CA PHE A 23 -4.62 -15.15 -16.91
C PHE A 23 -4.36 -14.18 -18.06
N THR A 24 -4.62 -12.88 -17.87
CA THR A 24 -4.30 -11.85 -18.87
C THR A 24 -2.81 -11.82 -19.20
N ARG A 25 -1.96 -11.83 -18.16
CA ARG A 25 -0.50 -11.88 -18.34
C ARG A 25 -0.07 -13.13 -19.11
N GLN A 26 -0.55 -14.30 -18.71
CA GLN A 26 -0.21 -15.57 -19.41
C GLN A 26 -0.69 -15.56 -20.87
N HIS A 27 -1.91 -15.09 -21.12
CA HIS A 27 -2.48 -15.01 -22.46
C HIS A 27 -1.64 -14.09 -23.36
N ILE A 28 -1.25 -12.91 -22.88
CA ILE A 28 -0.44 -11.97 -23.67
C ILE A 28 0.96 -12.55 -23.92
N ILE A 29 1.62 -13.11 -22.91
CA ILE A 29 2.96 -13.69 -23.07
C ILE A 29 2.94 -14.84 -24.09
N LYS A 30 1.97 -15.75 -23.99
CA LYS A 30 1.86 -16.92 -24.85
C LYS A 30 1.59 -16.57 -26.31
N ASN A 31 0.74 -15.54 -26.54
CA ASN A 31 0.29 -15.21 -27.90
C ASN A 31 1.09 -14.10 -28.58
N LYS A 32 1.65 -13.16 -27.81
CA LYS A 32 2.27 -11.92 -28.35
C LYS A 32 3.65 -11.60 -27.78
N GLY A 33 4.10 -12.34 -26.77
CA GLY A 33 5.41 -12.18 -26.14
C GLY A 33 5.53 -11.05 -25.12
N LEU A 34 6.72 -10.92 -24.53
CA LEU A 34 7.04 -9.95 -23.48
C LEU A 34 6.94 -8.47 -23.91
N PRO A 35 7.35 -8.07 -25.13
CA PRO A 35 7.27 -6.68 -25.56
C PRO A 35 5.83 -6.14 -25.56
N GLU A 36 4.87 -6.96 -25.99
CA GLU A 36 3.45 -6.57 -26.02
C GLU A 36 2.86 -6.49 -24.61
N LEU A 37 3.30 -7.35 -23.69
CA LEU A 37 2.93 -7.24 -22.28
C LEU A 37 3.39 -5.89 -21.69
N THR A 38 4.63 -5.48 -21.99
CA THR A 38 5.16 -4.19 -21.53
C THR A 38 4.37 -3.02 -22.09
N ARG A 39 4.01 -3.08 -23.37
CA ARG A 39 3.15 -2.06 -24.02
C ARG A 39 1.77 -1.99 -23.35
N PHE A 40 1.14 -3.12 -23.10
CA PHE A 40 -0.15 -3.22 -22.42
C PHE A 40 -0.09 -2.64 -21.00
N LEU A 41 0.94 -2.99 -20.22
CA LEU A 41 1.13 -2.45 -18.86
C LEU A 41 1.33 -0.93 -18.88
N ASN A 42 2.11 -0.40 -19.82
CA ASN A 42 2.32 1.04 -19.96
C ASN A 42 1.03 1.78 -20.35
N HIS A 43 0.15 1.13 -21.11
CA HIS A 43 -1.15 1.71 -21.47
C HIS A 43 -2.13 1.73 -20.30
N ILE A 44 -2.13 0.69 -19.46
CA ILE A 44 -3.02 0.60 -18.28
C ILE A 44 -2.53 1.43 -17.10
N LYS A 45 -1.22 1.63 -16.97
CA LYS A 45 -0.62 2.37 -15.86
C LYS A 45 -1.29 3.71 -15.54
N PRO A 46 -1.57 4.63 -16.49
CA PRO A 46 -2.23 5.89 -16.19
C PRO A 46 -3.66 5.71 -15.67
N TRP A 47 -4.40 4.72 -16.18
CA TRP A 47 -5.74 4.39 -15.69
C TRP A 47 -5.74 3.85 -14.27
N SER A 48 -4.74 3.04 -13.93
CA SER A 48 -4.54 2.57 -12.55
C SER A 48 -4.25 3.73 -11.58
N ILE A 49 -3.40 4.68 -11.99
CA ILE A 49 -3.11 5.88 -11.19
C ILE A 49 -4.36 6.74 -11.03
N LEU A 50 -5.11 6.95 -12.11
CA LEU A 50 -6.37 7.71 -12.07
C LEU A 50 -7.40 7.04 -11.15
N GLY A 51 -7.54 5.72 -11.22
CA GLY A 51 -8.42 4.94 -10.34
C GLY A 51 -8.02 5.08 -8.87
N LEU A 52 -6.72 4.98 -8.57
CA LEU A 52 -6.21 5.17 -7.21
C LEU A 52 -6.52 6.58 -6.69
N LEU A 53 -6.24 7.61 -7.47
CA LEU A 53 -6.53 9.00 -7.09
C LEU A 53 -8.03 9.24 -6.87
N ALA A 54 -8.88 8.68 -7.76
CA ALA A 54 -10.33 8.77 -7.60
C ALA A 54 -10.81 8.06 -6.33
N THR A 55 -10.27 6.88 -6.01
CA THR A 55 -10.59 6.16 -4.78
C THR A 55 -10.23 6.97 -3.54
N VAL A 56 -9.01 7.52 -3.49
CA VAL A 56 -8.57 8.37 -2.38
C VAL A 56 -9.46 9.60 -2.23
N LEU A 57 -9.79 10.28 -3.33
CA LEU A 57 -10.65 11.46 -3.32
C LEU A 57 -12.07 11.14 -2.81
N LEU A 58 -12.65 10.02 -3.25
CA LEU A 58 -13.95 9.58 -2.77
C LEU A 58 -13.94 9.21 -1.29
N LEU A 59 -12.90 8.51 -0.80
CA LEU A 59 -12.76 8.14 0.60
C LEU A 59 -12.69 9.37 1.50
N PHE A 60 -11.88 10.35 1.12
CA PHE A 60 -11.81 11.61 1.87
C PHE A 60 -13.10 12.41 1.78
N GLY A 61 -13.75 12.43 0.62
CA GLY A 61 -15.04 13.11 0.44
C GLY A 61 -16.13 12.53 1.35
N PHE A 62 -16.24 11.21 1.43
CA PHE A 62 -17.23 10.55 2.31
C PHE A 62 -16.97 10.74 3.80
N GLN A 63 -15.73 10.96 4.20
CA GLN A 63 -15.34 11.11 5.61
C GLN A 63 -15.02 12.57 5.98
N ALA A 64 -15.14 13.52 5.04
CA ALA A 64 -14.72 14.90 5.23
C ALA A 64 -15.37 15.54 6.44
N GLU A 65 -16.68 15.34 6.63
CA GLU A 65 -17.42 15.89 7.77
C GLU A 65 -16.87 15.36 9.10
N THR A 66 -16.64 14.06 9.22
CA THR A 66 -16.08 13.44 10.42
C THR A 66 -14.66 13.93 10.69
N ILE A 67 -13.85 14.07 9.64
CA ILE A 67 -12.48 14.58 9.72
C ILE A 67 -12.45 16.01 10.27
N LEU A 68 -13.35 16.87 9.80
CA LEU A 68 -13.39 18.27 10.21
C LEU A 68 -14.00 18.45 11.61
N GLN A 69 -14.99 17.64 11.97
CA GLN A 69 -15.69 17.75 13.26
C GLN A 69 -14.94 17.10 14.43
N GLN A 70 -14.09 16.09 14.15
CA GLN A 70 -13.44 15.29 15.19
C GLN A 70 -11.90 15.19 15.01
N PRO A 71 -11.18 16.31 14.91
CA PRO A 71 -9.72 16.29 14.65
C PRO A 71 -8.93 15.57 15.75
N PHE A 72 -9.41 15.59 16.98
CA PHE A 72 -8.77 14.92 18.10
C PHE A 72 -8.80 13.39 17.96
N ILE A 73 -9.91 12.82 17.50
CA ILE A 73 -10.03 11.38 17.25
C ILE A 73 -9.08 10.95 16.14
N ILE A 74 -8.96 11.77 15.09
CA ILE A 74 -8.03 11.51 13.99
C ILE A 74 -6.59 11.48 14.48
N LEU A 75 -6.20 12.44 15.32
CA LEU A 75 -4.87 12.46 15.90
C LEU A 75 -4.61 11.22 16.78
N LEU A 76 -5.61 10.82 17.57
CA LEU A 76 -5.50 9.64 18.43
C LEU A 76 -5.32 8.35 17.63
N ILE A 77 -5.95 8.23 16.46
CA ILE A 77 -5.79 7.09 15.55
C ILE A 77 -4.45 7.19 14.80
N ALA A 78 -4.04 8.39 14.41
CA ALA A 78 -2.81 8.61 13.65
C ALA A 78 -1.54 8.27 14.44
N ILE A 79 -1.49 8.58 15.75
CA ILE A 79 -0.29 8.35 16.58
C ILE A 79 0.16 6.89 16.58
N PRO A 80 -0.68 5.88 16.91
CA PRO A 80 -0.26 4.49 16.88
C PRO A 80 0.13 4.02 15.47
N LEU A 81 -0.52 4.52 14.41
CA LEU A 81 -0.17 4.20 13.03
C LEU A 81 1.22 4.75 12.67
N LEU A 82 1.54 5.98 13.07
CA LEU A 82 2.87 6.57 12.89
C LEU A 82 3.95 5.73 13.59
N ILE A 83 3.72 5.39 14.87
CA ILE A 83 4.67 4.58 15.65
C ILE A 83 4.87 3.21 14.99
N GLN A 84 3.80 2.56 14.56
CA GLN A 84 3.84 1.28 13.88
C GLN A 84 4.64 1.36 12.58
N THR A 85 4.33 2.32 11.72
CA THR A 85 4.94 2.44 10.39
C THR A 85 6.44 2.75 10.50
N TYR A 86 6.81 3.77 11.28
CA TYR A 86 8.23 4.08 11.50
C TYR A 86 8.97 2.97 12.23
N GLY A 87 8.33 2.31 13.20
CA GLY A 87 8.91 1.20 13.95
C GLY A 87 9.20 -0.02 13.08
N ILE A 88 8.23 -0.46 12.26
CA ILE A 88 8.41 -1.59 11.33
C ILE A 88 9.49 -1.26 10.31
N PHE A 89 9.46 -0.05 9.73
CA PHE A 89 10.50 0.37 8.78
C PHE A 89 11.88 0.35 9.43
N ALA A 90 12.04 0.94 10.60
CA ALA A 90 13.32 1.00 11.30
C ALA A 90 13.87 -0.42 11.58
N LEU A 91 13.03 -1.32 12.06
CA LEU A 91 13.42 -2.71 12.33
C LEU A 91 13.82 -3.45 11.04
N ALA A 92 13.02 -3.35 10.00
CA ALA A 92 13.29 -3.99 8.71
C ALA A 92 14.56 -3.42 8.06
N TYR A 93 14.71 -2.09 8.09
CA TYR A 93 15.85 -1.40 7.49
C TYR A 93 17.15 -1.72 8.22
N PHE A 94 17.13 -1.73 9.54
CA PHE A 94 18.27 -2.13 10.37
C PHE A 94 18.66 -3.59 10.13
N ALA A 95 17.68 -4.50 10.06
CA ALA A 95 17.90 -5.90 9.72
C ALA A 95 18.51 -6.06 8.32
N ALA A 96 18.04 -5.30 7.33
CA ALA A 96 18.57 -5.33 5.98
C ALA A 96 20.05 -4.87 5.91
N ILE A 97 20.41 -3.83 6.66
CA ILE A 97 21.80 -3.37 6.80
C ILE A 97 22.68 -4.46 7.45
N LYS A 98 22.18 -5.06 8.55
CA LYS A 98 22.91 -6.09 9.29
C LYS A 98 23.11 -7.36 8.45
N LEU A 99 22.15 -7.71 7.62
CA LEU A 99 22.21 -8.82 6.68
C LEU A 99 23.03 -8.48 5.42
N ARG A 100 23.58 -7.27 5.31
CA ARG A 100 24.38 -6.78 4.17
C ARG A 100 23.65 -6.92 2.82
N LEU A 101 22.34 -6.71 2.81
CA LEU A 101 21.57 -6.73 1.57
C LEU A 101 21.95 -5.54 0.67
N GLN A 102 21.78 -5.67 -0.64
CA GLN A 102 21.95 -4.55 -1.56
C GLN A 102 20.82 -3.54 -1.38
N HIS A 103 21.15 -2.23 -1.41
CA HIS A 103 20.17 -1.15 -1.25
C HIS A 103 19.01 -1.25 -2.25
N ASP A 104 19.30 -1.61 -3.50
CA ASP A 104 18.29 -1.70 -4.59
C ASP A 104 17.23 -2.78 -4.33
N VAL A 105 17.51 -3.73 -3.43
CA VAL A 105 16.57 -4.75 -2.97
C VAL A 105 16.00 -4.39 -1.60
N ALA A 106 16.87 -3.97 -0.69
CA ALA A 106 16.51 -3.71 0.70
C ALA A 106 15.54 -2.54 0.86
N ALA A 107 15.79 -1.40 0.19
CA ALA A 107 14.95 -0.23 0.33
C ALA A 107 13.51 -0.46 -0.17
N PRO A 108 13.26 -0.99 -1.38
CA PRO A 108 11.91 -1.34 -1.80
C PRO A 108 11.25 -2.38 -0.90
N ALA A 109 11.98 -3.42 -0.48
CA ALA A 109 11.43 -4.46 0.38
C ALA A 109 10.98 -3.91 1.74
N CYS A 110 11.78 -3.06 2.36
CA CYS A 110 11.42 -2.40 3.63
C CYS A 110 10.23 -1.46 3.47
N LEU A 111 10.17 -0.68 2.39
CA LEU A 111 9.06 0.23 2.11
C LEU A 111 7.76 -0.53 1.87
N ILE A 112 7.78 -1.59 1.04
CA ILE A 112 6.60 -2.42 0.77
C ILE A 112 6.15 -3.15 2.04
N GLY A 113 7.10 -3.71 2.81
CA GLY A 113 6.78 -4.41 4.06
C GLY A 113 6.24 -3.51 5.18
N THR A 114 6.42 -2.20 5.05
CA THR A 114 5.94 -1.19 6.01
C THR A 114 4.60 -0.59 5.58
N SER A 115 4.32 -0.56 4.27
CA SER A 115 3.08 -0.06 3.70
C SER A 115 1.90 -0.97 4.06
N ASN A 116 0.77 -0.37 4.40
CA ASN A 116 -0.48 -1.06 4.66
C ASN A 116 -1.46 -0.69 3.52
N PHE A 117 -2.09 -1.70 2.92
CA PHE A 117 -3.10 -1.47 1.88
C PHE A 117 -4.44 -1.06 2.49
N PHE A 118 -4.50 0.15 3.03
CA PHE A 118 -5.70 0.67 3.68
C PHE A 118 -6.90 0.79 2.74
N GLU A 119 -6.69 0.95 1.43
CA GLU A 119 -7.77 1.03 0.44
C GLU A 119 -8.65 -0.23 0.45
N MET A 120 -8.04 -1.41 0.55
CA MET A 120 -8.78 -2.66 0.70
C MET A 120 -9.43 -2.78 2.07
N ALA A 121 -8.73 -2.37 3.11
CA ALA A 121 -9.25 -2.37 4.47
C ALA A 121 -10.48 -1.45 4.60
N VAL A 122 -10.47 -0.28 3.93
CA VAL A 122 -11.63 0.62 3.87
C VAL A 122 -12.85 -0.07 3.23
N ALA A 123 -12.66 -0.69 2.07
CA ALA A 123 -13.75 -1.39 1.37
C ALA A 123 -14.38 -2.50 2.24
N VAL A 124 -13.55 -3.28 2.93
CA VAL A 124 -13.98 -4.33 3.84
C VAL A 124 -14.65 -3.72 5.09
N ALA A 125 -14.07 -2.69 5.70
CA ALA A 125 -14.63 -2.03 6.87
C ALA A 125 -16.02 -1.42 6.60
N ILE A 126 -16.18 -0.76 5.45
CA ILE A 126 -17.49 -0.22 5.04
C ILE A 126 -18.50 -1.35 4.81
N SER A 127 -18.09 -2.44 4.17
CA SER A 127 -18.97 -3.58 3.89
C SER A 127 -19.43 -4.30 5.16
N LEU A 128 -18.58 -4.37 6.18
CA LEU A 128 -18.88 -5.07 7.43
C LEU A 128 -19.57 -4.20 8.48
N PHE A 129 -19.17 -2.94 8.60
CA PHE A 129 -19.54 -2.07 9.71
C PHE A 129 -20.28 -0.80 9.28
N GLY A 130 -20.39 -0.56 7.99
CA GLY A 130 -21.00 0.63 7.40
C GLY A 130 -20.05 1.82 7.27
N LEU A 131 -20.47 2.78 6.44
CA LEU A 131 -19.67 3.94 6.04
C LEU A 131 -19.28 4.84 7.22
N HIS A 132 -20.19 5.03 8.18
CA HIS A 132 -20.01 5.92 9.35
C HIS A 132 -19.43 5.20 10.58
N SER A 133 -18.88 4.00 10.40
CA SER A 133 -18.29 3.25 11.50
C SER A 133 -16.90 3.79 11.89
N GLY A 134 -16.54 3.63 13.17
CA GLY A 134 -15.18 3.92 13.64
C GLY A 134 -14.11 3.08 12.92
N ALA A 135 -14.45 1.87 12.44
CA ALA A 135 -13.56 1.03 11.65
C ALA A 135 -13.27 1.65 10.28
N ALA A 136 -14.30 2.14 9.58
CA ALA A 136 -14.13 2.85 8.32
C ALA A 136 -13.31 4.13 8.52
N LEU A 137 -13.59 4.91 9.56
CA LEU A 137 -12.81 6.11 9.89
C LEU A 137 -11.33 5.77 10.14
N ALA A 138 -11.03 4.74 10.93
CA ALA A 138 -9.66 4.35 11.23
C ALA A 138 -8.86 3.99 9.98
N THR A 139 -9.47 3.30 9.02
CA THR A 139 -8.82 2.94 7.76
C THR A 139 -8.60 4.15 6.84
N VAL A 140 -9.53 5.11 6.81
CA VAL A 140 -9.36 6.37 6.06
C VAL A 140 -8.25 7.24 6.66
N VAL A 141 -8.18 7.33 7.99
CA VAL A 141 -7.06 8.00 8.68
C VAL A 141 -5.74 7.30 8.35
N GLY A 142 -5.75 5.96 8.22
CA GLY A 142 -4.60 5.18 7.76
C GLY A 142 -4.06 5.66 6.41
N VAL A 143 -4.93 5.80 5.40
CA VAL A 143 -4.55 6.33 4.08
C VAL A 143 -3.96 7.75 4.19
N LEU A 144 -4.58 8.61 5.02
CA LEU A 144 -4.13 9.99 5.21
C LEU A 144 -2.72 10.07 5.82
N VAL A 145 -2.43 9.19 6.76
CA VAL A 145 -1.14 9.12 7.45
C VAL A 145 -0.08 8.46 6.56
N GLU A 146 -0.44 7.41 5.85
CA GLU A 146 0.49 6.60 5.06
C GLU A 146 1.23 7.42 4.00
N VAL A 147 0.53 8.21 3.21
CA VAL A 147 1.13 8.97 2.08
C VAL A 147 2.28 9.88 2.53
N PRO A 148 2.11 10.81 3.49
CA PRO A 148 3.21 11.66 3.94
C PRO A 148 4.33 10.87 4.63
N VAL A 149 4.00 9.83 5.38
CA VAL A 149 5.00 8.98 6.06
C VAL A 149 5.85 8.25 5.03
N MET A 150 5.23 7.62 4.03
CA MET A 150 5.96 6.90 2.98
C MET A 150 6.89 7.83 2.20
N LEU A 151 6.50 9.07 1.93
CA LEU A 151 7.38 10.06 1.29
C LEU A 151 8.61 10.36 2.16
N THR A 152 8.45 10.50 3.48
CA THR A 152 9.59 10.69 4.39
C THR A 152 10.51 9.47 4.43
N LEU A 153 9.96 8.26 4.44
CA LEU A 153 10.72 7.02 4.44
C LEU A 153 11.48 6.80 3.13
N VAL A 154 10.87 7.10 1.99
CA VAL A 154 11.54 7.08 0.66
C VAL A 154 12.69 8.08 0.63
N TYR A 155 12.48 9.31 1.12
CA TYR A 155 13.53 10.31 1.22
C TYR A 155 14.69 9.81 2.10
N PHE A 156 14.38 9.25 3.28
CA PHE A 156 15.36 8.69 4.19
C PHE A 156 16.15 7.53 3.54
N ALA A 157 15.45 6.58 2.91
CA ALA A 157 16.08 5.44 2.24
C ALA A 157 17.04 5.88 1.13
N ASN A 158 16.65 6.88 0.33
CA ASN A 158 17.51 7.42 -0.71
C ASN A 158 18.75 8.13 -0.15
N ARG A 159 18.62 8.86 0.96
CA ARG A 159 19.72 9.56 1.61
C ARG A 159 20.72 8.62 2.27
N THR A 160 20.27 7.47 2.74
CA THR A 160 21.08 6.47 3.45
C THR A 160 21.58 5.33 2.57
N ARG A 161 21.52 5.49 1.25
CA ARG A 161 22.01 4.50 0.28
C ARG A 161 23.45 4.05 0.56
N ASN A 162 24.31 4.96 1.04
CA ASN A 162 25.70 4.68 1.35
C ASN A 162 25.92 3.77 2.58
N TRP A 163 24.87 3.48 3.36
CA TRP A 163 24.93 2.55 4.50
C TRP A 163 24.93 1.09 4.07
N PHE A 164 24.61 0.83 2.81
CA PHE A 164 24.54 -0.49 2.22
C PHE A 164 25.79 -0.83 1.42
N PRO A 165 26.17 -2.11 1.35
CA PRO A 165 27.32 -2.54 0.53
C PRO A 165 27.12 -2.18 -0.94
N LYS A 166 28.20 -1.76 -1.59
CA LYS A 166 28.21 -1.52 -3.03
C LYS A 166 28.24 -2.85 -3.79
N LYS A 167 27.65 -2.86 -4.97
CA LYS A 167 27.49 -4.04 -5.84
C LYS A 167 28.79 -4.77 -6.20
N GLU A 168 29.95 -4.08 -6.13
CA GLU A 168 31.28 -4.63 -6.46
C GLU A 168 31.88 -5.56 -5.39
N ASN A 169 31.36 -5.56 -4.16
CA ASN A 169 31.92 -6.32 -3.04
C ASN A 169 31.22 -7.66 -2.77
N LEU A 170 30.39 -8.15 -3.70
CA LEU A 170 29.59 -9.36 -3.53
C LEU A 170 29.89 -10.44 -4.60
N SER A 171 31.01 -10.29 -5.33
CA SER A 171 31.54 -11.31 -6.25
C SER A 171 32.55 -12.23 -5.56
#